data_4e08971ef2b936d84ac189f2843ce1f8
#
_entry.id   4e08971ef2b936d84ac189f2843ce1f8
#
_cell.length_a   1.000
_cell.length_b   1.000
_cell.length_c   1.000
_cell.angle_alpha   90.00
_cell.angle_beta   90.00
_cell.angle_gamma   90.00
#
_symmetry.space_group_name_H-M   'P 1'
#
loop_
_entity.id
_entity.type
_entity.pdbx_description
1 polymer ?
#
loop_
_entity_poly.entity_id
_entity_poly.type
_entity_poly.pdbx_seq_one_letter_code
_entity_poly.pdbx_strand_id
1 'polypeptide(L)'
;MIDGSGLTDQDVAALRARHPGLRLWHGPPAPADADHAGTPAAVVATAAVLAWLGTPAIRTRHVLPVRRAIDMTCSIAGTRLPALTTRGLA
;
A
#
# COMPACT_ATOMS: atom_id res chain seq x y z
N MET A 1 0.80 1.17 7.30
CA MET A 1 1.09 2.60 7.03
C MET A 1 -0.17 3.42 7.23
N ILE A 2 -0.04 4.55 7.84
CA ILE A 2 -1.15 5.48 8.09
C ILE A 2 -1.18 6.54 6.99
N ASP A 3 -2.38 6.86 6.50
CA ASP A 3 -2.57 7.93 5.52
C ASP A 3 -2.60 9.28 6.24
N GLY A 4 -1.53 10.04 6.10
CA GLY A 4 -1.37 11.37 6.67
C GLY A 4 -1.58 12.51 5.67
N SER A 5 -2.20 12.25 4.52
CA SER A 5 -2.33 13.24 3.45
C SER A 5 -3.12 14.48 3.84
N GLY A 6 -4.00 14.41 4.86
CA GLY A 6 -4.74 15.54 5.39
C GLY A 6 -4.03 16.31 6.50
N LEU A 7 -2.83 15.89 6.90
CA LEU A 7 -2.09 16.52 8.00
C LEU A 7 -1.19 17.62 7.49
N THR A 8 -0.93 18.61 8.36
CA THR A 8 0.10 19.62 8.08
C THR A 8 1.50 19.04 8.35
N ASP A 9 2.54 19.70 7.82
CA ASP A 9 3.92 19.30 8.08
C ASP A 9 4.24 19.30 9.57
N GLN A 10 3.67 20.26 10.31
CA GLN A 10 3.84 20.36 11.76
C GLN A 10 3.20 19.18 12.48
N ASP A 11 2.00 18.75 12.06
CA ASP A 11 1.31 17.59 12.62
C ASP A 11 2.11 16.30 12.38
N VAL A 12 2.68 16.15 11.20
CA VAL A 12 3.52 15.01 10.83
C VAL A 12 4.76 14.96 11.70
N ALA A 13 5.43 16.10 11.91
CA ALA A 13 6.61 16.18 12.76
C ALA A 13 6.28 15.80 14.21
N ALA A 14 5.14 16.29 14.73
CA ALA A 14 4.70 15.95 16.08
C ALA A 14 4.41 14.46 16.24
N LEU A 15 3.73 13.84 15.27
CA LEU A 15 3.44 12.41 15.29
C LEU A 15 4.72 11.56 15.22
N ARG A 16 5.64 11.93 14.39
CA ARG A 16 6.92 11.21 14.26
C ARG A 16 7.76 11.33 15.52
N ALA A 17 7.72 12.47 16.19
CA ALA A 17 8.41 12.67 17.47
C ALA A 17 7.84 11.77 18.57
N ARG A 18 6.50 11.59 18.60
CA ARG A 18 5.82 10.72 19.58
C ARG A 18 5.96 9.24 19.26
N HIS A 19 6.02 8.89 18.00
CA HIS A 19 5.99 7.52 17.52
C HIS A 19 7.09 7.31 16.47
N PRO A 20 8.37 7.16 16.87
CA PRO A 20 9.48 7.08 15.92
C PRO A 20 9.38 5.93 14.91
N GLY A 21 8.69 4.85 15.26
CA GLY A 21 8.47 3.72 14.36
C GLY A 21 7.25 3.84 13.45
N LEU A 22 6.53 4.96 13.51
CA LEU A 22 5.30 5.15 12.74
C LEU A 22 5.60 5.28 11.26
N ARG A 23 4.89 4.48 10.45
CA ARG A 23 4.93 4.57 9.00
C ARG A 23 3.76 5.43 8.55
N LEU A 24 4.07 6.58 7.96
CA LEU A 24 3.08 7.59 7.61
C LEU A 24 3.30 8.03 6.16
N TRP A 25 2.24 7.97 5.37
CA TRP A 25 2.23 8.58 4.04
C TRP A 25 1.83 10.05 4.17
N HIS A 26 2.64 10.95 3.63
CA HIS A 26 2.37 12.38 3.66
C HIS A 26 2.86 13.02 2.37
N GLY A 27 2.09 13.99 1.90
CA GLY A 27 2.40 14.71 0.68
C GLY A 27 1.71 14.13 -0.57
N PRO A 28 1.84 14.80 -1.72
CA PRO A 28 1.26 14.35 -2.98
C PRO A 28 2.13 13.22 -3.60
N PRO A 29 1.50 12.32 -4.39
CA PRO A 29 0.07 12.22 -4.53
C PRO A 29 -0.57 11.55 -3.31
N ALA A 30 -1.85 11.85 -3.06
CA ALA A 30 -2.61 11.13 -2.03
C ALA A 30 -2.76 9.66 -2.41
N PRO A 31 -2.86 8.74 -1.42
CA PRO A 31 -3.12 7.34 -1.71
C PRO A 31 -4.41 7.15 -2.50
N ALA A 32 -4.39 6.23 -3.46
CA ALA A 32 -5.58 5.88 -4.22
C ALA A 32 -6.53 5.05 -3.37
N ASP A 33 -7.82 5.38 -3.38
CA ASP A 33 -8.85 4.66 -2.64
C ASP A 33 -9.35 3.46 -3.46
N ALA A 34 -9.07 2.24 -3.00
CA ALA A 34 -9.56 1.03 -3.64
C ALA A 34 -10.93 0.59 -3.11
N ASP A 35 -11.34 1.06 -1.93
CA ASP A 35 -12.56 0.57 -1.28
C ASP A 35 -13.84 1.03 -1.97
N HIS A 36 -13.79 2.10 -2.77
CA HIS A 36 -14.96 2.54 -3.54
C HIS A 36 -15.42 1.51 -4.58
N ALA A 37 -14.60 0.51 -4.89
CA ALA A 37 -15.00 -0.58 -5.77
C ALA A 37 -16.13 -1.45 -5.19
N GLY A 38 -16.37 -1.38 -3.88
CA GLY A 38 -17.54 -1.90 -3.20
C GLY A 38 -17.33 -3.27 -2.58
N THR A 39 -17.27 -4.32 -3.36
CA THR A 39 -17.09 -5.69 -2.84
C THR A 39 -15.63 -6.01 -2.55
N PRO A 40 -15.35 -6.92 -1.59
CA PRO A 40 -13.96 -7.31 -1.32
C PRO A 40 -13.20 -7.82 -2.55
N ALA A 41 -13.85 -8.60 -3.39
CA ALA A 41 -13.23 -9.10 -4.62
C ALA A 41 -12.90 -7.97 -5.60
N ALA A 42 -13.80 -7.00 -5.76
CA ALA A 42 -13.58 -5.84 -6.62
C ALA A 42 -12.48 -4.93 -6.06
N VAL A 43 -12.40 -4.78 -4.75
CA VAL A 43 -11.34 -4.01 -4.08
C VAL A 43 -9.98 -4.65 -4.36
N VAL A 44 -9.85 -5.96 -4.22
CA VAL A 44 -8.61 -6.69 -4.49
C VAL A 44 -8.20 -6.57 -5.96
N ALA A 45 -9.16 -6.73 -6.88
CA ALA A 45 -8.90 -6.58 -8.32
C ALA A 45 -8.47 -5.16 -8.67
N THR A 46 -9.13 -4.15 -8.12
CA THR A 46 -8.77 -2.75 -8.32
C THR A 46 -7.36 -2.46 -7.81
N ALA A 47 -7.02 -2.96 -6.62
CA ALA A 47 -5.68 -2.80 -6.05
C ALA A 47 -4.60 -3.44 -6.93
N ALA A 48 -4.87 -4.61 -7.49
CA ALA A 48 -3.94 -5.28 -8.40
C ALA A 48 -3.67 -4.45 -9.66
N VAL A 49 -4.72 -3.88 -10.26
CA VAL A 49 -4.60 -2.99 -11.42
C VAL A 49 -3.82 -1.74 -11.08
N LEU A 50 -4.13 -1.10 -9.96
CA LEU A 50 -3.41 0.09 -9.51
C LEU A 50 -1.93 -0.20 -9.27
N ALA A 51 -1.61 -1.34 -8.66
CA ALA A 51 -0.23 -1.76 -8.46
C ALA A 51 0.48 -2.00 -9.80
N TRP A 52 -0.17 -2.65 -10.74
CA TRP A 52 0.37 -2.88 -12.09
C TRP A 52 0.69 -1.56 -12.79
N LEU A 53 -0.16 -0.54 -12.61
CA LEU A 53 0.03 0.79 -13.18
C LEU A 53 1.08 1.63 -12.44
N GLY A 54 1.67 1.09 -11.36
CA GLY A 54 2.73 1.79 -10.62
C GLY A 54 2.21 2.79 -9.59
N THR A 55 0.97 2.68 -9.15
CA THR A 55 0.42 3.55 -8.10
C THR A 55 1.23 3.42 -6.82
N PRO A 56 1.74 4.52 -6.26
CA PRO A 56 2.70 4.46 -5.15
C PRO A 56 2.09 4.06 -3.81
N ALA A 57 0.81 4.33 -3.59
CA ALA A 57 0.12 3.98 -2.35
C ALA A 57 -1.36 3.74 -2.58
N ILE A 58 -1.90 2.77 -1.88
CA ILE A 58 -3.32 2.39 -1.97
C ILE A 58 -3.90 2.39 -0.56
N ARG A 59 -5.07 3.04 -0.41
CA ARG A 59 -5.82 3.06 0.84
C ARG A 59 -6.94 2.04 0.78
N THR A 60 -7.03 1.17 1.79
CA THR A 60 -8.06 0.15 1.87
C THR A 60 -8.27 -0.30 3.31
N ARG A 61 -9.49 -0.78 3.61
CA ARG A 61 -9.79 -1.48 4.88
C ARG A 61 -9.41 -2.97 4.80
N HIS A 62 -9.29 -3.51 3.61
CA HIS A 62 -8.94 -4.92 3.37
C HIS A 62 -7.43 -5.09 3.23
N VAL A 63 -6.69 -4.75 4.29
CA VAL A 63 -5.24 -4.59 4.24
C VAL A 63 -4.53 -5.87 3.79
N LEU A 64 -4.83 -7.00 4.41
CA LEU A 64 -4.09 -8.23 4.13
C LEU A 64 -4.37 -8.79 2.72
N PRO A 65 -5.62 -8.92 2.27
CA PRO A 65 -5.89 -9.39 0.90
C PRO A 65 -5.31 -8.46 -0.16
N VAL A 66 -5.42 -7.15 0.04
CA VAL A 66 -4.88 -6.16 -0.90
C VAL A 66 -3.35 -6.22 -0.90
N ARG A 67 -2.71 -6.33 0.25
CA ARG A 67 -1.27 -6.47 0.34
C ARG A 67 -0.77 -7.70 -0.43
N ARG A 68 -1.44 -8.82 -0.30
CA ARG A 68 -1.10 -10.04 -1.04
C ARG A 68 -1.25 -9.86 -2.54
N ALA A 69 -2.31 -9.20 -2.98
CA ALA A 69 -2.54 -8.90 -4.38
C ALA A 69 -1.45 -7.99 -4.95
N ILE A 70 -1.06 -6.96 -4.21
CA ILE A 70 0.00 -6.04 -4.60
C ILE A 70 1.33 -6.78 -4.69
N ASP A 71 1.66 -7.58 -3.69
CA ASP A 71 2.91 -8.34 -3.66
C ASP A 71 3.01 -9.31 -4.84
N MET A 72 1.93 -10.00 -5.16
CA MET A 72 1.88 -10.90 -6.32
C MET A 72 2.03 -10.13 -7.63
N THR A 73 1.32 -9.02 -7.79
CA THR A 73 1.37 -8.18 -8.98
C THR A 73 2.78 -7.63 -9.19
N CYS A 74 3.40 -7.13 -8.14
CA CYS A 74 4.78 -6.63 -8.21
C CYS A 74 5.78 -7.73 -8.55
N SER A 75 5.58 -8.95 -8.04
CA SER A 75 6.41 -10.09 -8.39
C SER A 75 6.29 -10.45 -9.87
N ILE A 76 5.07 -10.47 -10.40
CA ILE A 76 4.81 -10.75 -11.82
C ILE A 76 5.41 -9.66 -12.70
N ALA A 77 5.28 -8.41 -12.30
CA ALA A 77 5.84 -7.27 -13.03
C ALA A 77 7.36 -7.15 -12.90
N GLY A 78 8.00 -7.93 -12.04
CA GLY A 78 9.43 -7.89 -11.82
C GLY A 78 9.91 -6.71 -10.97
N THR A 79 9.01 -6.04 -10.26
CA THR A 79 9.35 -4.88 -9.42
C THR A 79 9.83 -5.28 -8.03
N ARG A 80 9.72 -6.56 -7.68
CA ARG A 80 10.25 -7.12 -6.43
C ARG A 80 10.52 -8.61 -6.63
N LEU A 81 11.36 -9.17 -5.74
CA LEU A 81 11.62 -10.61 -5.76
C LEU A 81 10.40 -11.38 -5.22
N PRO A 82 9.97 -12.47 -5.89
CA PRO A 82 8.91 -13.32 -5.39
C PRO A 82 9.27 -13.97 -4.05
N ALA A 83 8.31 -14.05 -3.14
CA ALA A 83 8.50 -14.68 -1.84
C ALA A 83 8.90 -16.17 -1.98
N LEU A 84 8.39 -16.87 -3.01
CA LEU A 84 8.71 -18.24 -3.29
C LEU A 84 10.19 -18.48 -3.63
N THR A 85 10.89 -17.50 -4.18
CA THR A 85 12.31 -17.60 -4.47
C THR A 85 13.11 -17.90 -3.22
N THR A 86 12.81 -17.22 -2.11
CA THR A 86 13.46 -17.45 -0.82
C THR A 86 13.15 -18.85 -0.29
N ARG A 87 11.91 -19.31 -0.40
CA ARG A 87 11.51 -20.65 0.04
C ARG A 87 12.10 -21.75 -0.81
N GLY A 88 12.20 -21.53 -2.12
CA GLY A 88 12.78 -22.49 -3.04
C GLY A 88 14.25 -22.76 -2.78
N LEU A 89 14.94 -21.87 -2.11
CA LEU A 89 16.34 -22.01 -1.74
C LEU A 89 16.53 -22.69 -0.38
N ALA A 90 15.46 -22.77 0.38
CA ALA A 90 15.49 -23.46 1.67
C ALA A 90 15.19 -24.94 1.52
#